data_ff19733a74104632f80567b8a2b25f2d
#
_entry.id   ff19733a74104632f80567b8a2b25f2d
#
_cell.length_a   1.000
_cell.length_b   1.000
_cell.length_c   1.000
_cell.angle_alpha   90.00
_cell.angle_beta   90.00
_cell.angle_gamma   90.00
#
_symmetry.space_group_name_H-M   'P 1'
#
loop_
_entity.id
_entity.type
_entity.pdbx_description
1 polymer ?
#
loop_
_entity_poly.entity_id
_entity_poly.type
_entity_poly.pdbx_seq_one_letter_code
_entity_poly.pdbx_strand_id
1 'polypeptide(L)'
;WSQYLEVGIGPDAEIFTKSPVLSAVGPGAKVGVHPMSTWSNPEPEAVMVVNARGRIVGATLGNDVNLRDVEGRSALLLGRAKDNNASCALGPLIRLFDGGFTLE
;
A
#
# COMPACT_ATOMS: atom_id res chain seq x y z
N TRP A 1 -5.64 3.74 -19.99
CA TRP A 1 -5.45 5.12 -19.52
C TRP A 1 -6.69 5.73 -18.89
N SER A 2 -7.91 5.37 -19.32
CA SER A 2 -9.14 5.94 -18.77
C SER A 2 -9.33 5.67 -17.27
N GLN A 3 -8.98 4.48 -16.78
CA GLN A 3 -9.08 4.15 -15.36
C GLN A 3 -8.13 4.96 -14.48
N TYR A 4 -6.91 5.27 -14.94
CA TYR A 4 -5.99 6.14 -14.20
C TYR A 4 -6.47 7.59 -14.15
N LEU A 5 -7.08 8.03 -15.23
CA LEU A 5 -7.67 9.35 -15.28
C LEU A 5 -8.87 9.44 -14.31
N GLU A 6 -9.71 8.42 -14.28
CA GLU A 6 -10.84 8.32 -13.34
C GLU A 6 -10.38 8.36 -11.89
N VAL A 7 -9.38 7.56 -11.53
CA VAL A 7 -8.79 7.58 -10.18
C VAL A 7 -8.16 8.93 -9.83
N GLY A 8 -7.50 9.58 -10.80
CA GLY A 8 -6.78 10.82 -10.57
C GLY A 8 -7.66 12.06 -10.45
N ILE A 9 -8.81 12.10 -11.09
CA ILE A 9 -9.69 13.29 -11.14
C ILE A 9 -11.15 13.00 -10.80
N GLY A 10 -11.53 11.73 -10.66
CA GLY A 10 -12.88 11.32 -10.26
C GLY A 10 -13.22 11.70 -8.82
N PRO A 11 -14.50 11.64 -8.44
CA PRO A 11 -14.95 12.01 -7.09
C PRO A 11 -14.63 10.96 -6.02
N ASP A 12 -14.36 9.73 -6.43
CA ASP A 12 -14.17 8.60 -5.52
C ASP A 12 -12.69 8.23 -5.40
N ALA A 13 -12.22 8.00 -4.16
CA ALA A 13 -10.89 7.49 -3.91
C ALA A 13 -10.81 5.99 -4.29
N GLU A 14 -9.69 5.58 -4.88
CA GLU A 14 -9.37 4.17 -5.03
C GLU A 14 -9.02 3.55 -3.69
N ILE A 15 -9.80 2.55 -3.26
CA ILE A 15 -9.60 1.88 -1.97
C ILE A 15 -9.54 0.37 -2.19
N PHE A 16 -8.55 -0.29 -1.59
CA PHE A 16 -8.39 -1.74 -1.68
C PHE A 16 -7.73 -2.30 -0.41
N THR A 17 -7.92 -3.60 -0.17
CA THR A 17 -7.19 -4.32 0.86
C THR A 17 -5.82 -4.72 0.32
N LYS A 18 -4.78 -4.14 0.89
CA LYS A 18 -3.39 -4.39 0.43
C LYS A 18 -2.88 -5.76 0.85
N SER A 19 -3.16 -6.17 2.08
CA SER A 19 -2.56 -7.37 2.65
C SER A 19 -3.33 -7.86 3.88
N PRO A 20 -3.51 -9.16 4.07
CA PRO A 20 -3.87 -9.68 5.37
C PRO A 20 -2.71 -9.46 6.36
N VAL A 21 -3.05 -9.38 7.65
CA VAL A 21 -2.11 -9.00 8.73
C VAL A 21 -0.81 -9.82 8.71
N LEU A 22 -0.90 -11.11 8.45
CA LEU A 22 0.25 -12.03 8.49
C LEU A 22 1.09 -12.05 7.20
N SER A 23 0.70 -11.31 6.16
CA SER A 23 1.43 -11.23 4.89
C SER A 23 2.28 -9.96 4.77
N ALA A 24 2.15 -9.01 5.72
CA ALA A 24 3.02 -7.85 5.77
C ALA A 24 4.42 -8.24 6.27
N VAL A 25 5.43 -7.58 5.73
CA VAL A 25 6.84 -7.80 6.10
C VAL A 25 7.47 -6.53 6.66
N GLY A 26 8.45 -6.70 7.53
CA GLY A 26 9.18 -5.61 8.18
C GLY A 26 10.53 -5.30 7.53
N PRO A 27 11.32 -4.42 8.20
CA PRO A 27 12.64 -4.02 7.72
C PRO A 27 13.59 -5.21 7.50
N GLY A 28 14.33 -5.17 6.40
CA GLY A 28 15.30 -6.20 6.04
C GLY A 28 14.72 -7.46 5.40
N ALA A 29 13.40 -7.63 5.42
CA ALA A 29 12.77 -8.74 4.72
C ALA A 29 12.69 -8.46 3.20
N LYS A 30 12.69 -9.55 2.42
CA LYS A 30 12.46 -9.45 0.97
C LYS A 30 10.98 -9.29 0.71
N VAL A 31 10.63 -8.34 -0.16
CA VAL A 31 9.25 -8.22 -0.66
C VAL A 31 8.94 -9.30 -1.69
N GLY A 32 7.69 -9.73 -1.73
CA GLY A 32 7.20 -10.72 -2.68
C GLY A 32 6.69 -10.08 -3.97
N VAL A 33 7.02 -10.70 -5.09
CA VAL A 33 6.50 -10.36 -6.42
C VAL A 33 5.98 -11.65 -7.05
N HIS A 34 4.73 -11.63 -7.50
CA HIS A 34 4.14 -12.82 -8.12
C HIS A 34 4.77 -13.09 -9.49
N PRO A 35 5.15 -14.35 -9.81
CA PRO A 35 5.87 -14.69 -11.03
C PRO A 35 5.09 -14.47 -12.33
N MET A 36 3.79 -14.20 -12.26
CA MET A 36 3.00 -13.83 -13.44
C MET A 36 3.32 -12.44 -13.98
N SER A 37 3.94 -11.59 -13.16
CA SER A 37 4.27 -10.21 -13.54
C SER A 37 5.66 -10.14 -14.17
N THR A 38 5.76 -9.37 -15.22
CA THR A 38 7.02 -9.00 -15.88
C THR A 38 7.39 -7.55 -15.61
N TRP A 39 6.52 -6.80 -14.94
CA TRP A 39 6.76 -5.41 -14.56
C TRP A 39 6.16 -5.11 -13.19
N SER A 40 6.96 -5.23 -12.16
CA SER A 40 6.62 -4.83 -10.79
C SER A 40 7.36 -3.54 -10.42
N ASN A 41 6.77 -2.75 -9.54
CA ASN A 41 7.37 -1.52 -9.03
C ASN A 41 7.09 -1.33 -7.53
N PRO A 42 7.98 -0.65 -6.80
CA PRO A 42 7.69 -0.14 -5.48
C PRO A 42 6.76 1.08 -5.56
N GLU A 43 5.90 1.22 -4.58
CA GLU A 43 5.10 2.43 -4.35
C GLU A 43 5.32 2.88 -2.90
N PRO A 44 6.31 3.77 -2.66
CA PRO A 44 6.58 4.28 -1.32
C PRO A 44 5.45 5.18 -0.84
N GLU A 45 4.97 4.95 0.38
CA GLU A 45 3.81 5.63 0.94
C GLU A 45 4.01 6.03 2.40
N ALA A 46 3.31 7.08 2.83
CA ALA A 46 3.09 7.38 4.25
C ALA A 46 1.94 6.52 4.76
N VAL A 47 2.17 5.79 5.84
CA VAL A 47 1.21 4.86 6.43
C VAL A 47 0.72 5.40 7.76
N MET A 48 -0.59 5.58 7.91
CA MET A 48 -1.23 5.96 9.16
C MET A 48 -1.54 4.73 10.00
N VAL A 49 -1.13 4.77 11.27
CA VAL A 49 -1.45 3.71 12.24
C VAL A 49 -2.73 4.10 12.97
N VAL A 50 -3.76 3.27 12.80
CA VAL A 50 -5.09 3.51 13.35
C VAL A 50 -5.40 2.48 14.42
N ASN A 51 -5.88 2.93 15.59
CA ASN A 51 -6.27 2.03 16.67
C ASN A 51 -7.69 1.47 16.49
N ALA A 52 -8.09 0.53 17.36
CA ALA A 52 -9.41 -0.09 17.32
C ALA A 52 -10.60 0.87 17.52
N ARG A 53 -10.34 2.13 17.93
CA ARG A 53 -11.37 3.18 18.08
C ARG A 53 -11.44 4.10 16.86
N GLY A 54 -10.74 3.76 15.75
CA GLY A 54 -10.68 4.56 14.54
C GLY A 54 -9.81 5.83 14.65
N ARG A 55 -8.97 5.97 15.69
CA ARG A 55 -8.10 7.15 15.85
C ARG A 55 -6.72 6.89 15.30
N ILE A 56 -6.19 7.83 14.54
CA ILE A 56 -4.78 7.82 14.09
C ILE A 56 -3.89 8.05 15.32
N VAL A 57 -2.98 7.13 15.58
CA VAL A 57 -2.10 7.13 16.75
C VAL A 57 -0.62 7.19 16.38
N GLY A 58 -0.27 7.13 15.12
CA GLY A 58 1.10 7.20 14.65
C GLY A 58 1.19 7.12 13.13
N ALA A 59 2.42 7.19 12.65
CA ALA A 59 2.75 7.03 11.23
C ALA A 59 4.03 6.23 11.03
N THR A 60 4.14 5.60 9.87
CA THR A 60 5.35 4.91 9.40
C THR A 60 5.47 5.05 7.90
N LEU A 61 6.46 4.41 7.30
CA LEU A 61 6.59 4.29 5.86
C LEU A 61 6.09 2.92 5.41
N GLY A 62 5.58 2.86 4.20
CA GLY A 62 5.15 1.64 3.56
C GLY A 62 5.69 1.51 2.14
N ASN A 63 5.65 0.28 1.65
CA ASN A 63 5.86 -0.01 0.24
C ASN A 63 4.70 -0.87 -0.23
N ASP A 64 3.80 -0.25 -1.01
CA ASP A 64 2.73 -0.92 -1.73
C ASP A 64 3.29 -1.53 -3.02
N VAL A 65 3.94 -2.69 -2.89
CA VAL A 65 4.54 -3.37 -4.05
C VAL A 65 3.45 -3.72 -5.05
N ASN A 66 3.60 -3.25 -6.28
CA ASN A 66 2.61 -3.33 -7.33
C ASN A 66 3.05 -4.23 -8.48
N LEU A 67 2.12 -5.00 -9.03
CA LEU A 67 2.28 -5.68 -10.32
C LEU A 67 1.71 -4.77 -11.41
N ARG A 68 2.54 -3.86 -11.93
CA ARG A 68 2.13 -2.77 -12.81
C ARG A 68 1.48 -3.21 -14.10
N ASP A 69 1.98 -4.28 -14.69
CA ASP A 69 1.42 -4.88 -15.90
C ASP A 69 0.06 -5.56 -15.67
N VAL A 70 -0.20 -6.04 -14.45
CA VAL A 70 -1.49 -6.62 -14.06
C VAL A 70 -2.51 -5.51 -13.77
N GLU A 71 -2.14 -4.52 -12.97
CA GLU A 71 -2.97 -3.35 -12.65
C GLU A 71 -3.43 -2.61 -13.91
N GLY A 72 -2.51 -2.37 -14.85
CA GLY A 72 -2.78 -1.63 -16.08
C GLY A 72 -3.74 -2.34 -17.05
N ARG A 73 -4.06 -3.60 -16.82
CA ARG A 73 -4.97 -4.38 -17.70
C ARG A 73 -6.45 -4.12 -17.44
N SER A 74 -6.82 -3.96 -16.18
CA SER A 74 -8.22 -3.76 -15.79
C SER A 74 -8.34 -3.35 -14.33
N ALA A 75 -9.26 -2.44 -14.02
CA ALA A 75 -9.62 -2.09 -12.65
C ALA A 75 -10.08 -3.30 -11.81
N LEU A 76 -10.67 -4.32 -12.45
CA LEU A 76 -11.07 -5.58 -11.79
C LEU A 76 -9.89 -6.41 -11.29
N LEU A 77 -8.67 -6.10 -11.74
CA LEU A 77 -7.45 -6.81 -11.34
C LEU A 77 -6.67 -6.08 -10.24
N LEU A 78 -7.22 -5.01 -9.66
CA LEU A 78 -6.52 -4.24 -8.62
C LEU A 78 -6.09 -5.12 -7.45
N GLY A 79 -6.99 -5.90 -6.87
CA GLY A 79 -6.63 -6.84 -5.80
C GLY A 79 -5.54 -7.84 -6.20
N ARG A 80 -5.60 -8.33 -7.44
CA ARG A 80 -4.59 -9.24 -7.98
C ARG A 80 -3.21 -8.59 -8.14
N ALA A 81 -3.20 -7.30 -8.48
CA ALA A 81 -1.96 -6.52 -8.62
C ALA A 81 -1.33 -6.17 -7.27
N LYS A 82 -2.13 -5.98 -6.24
CA LYS A 82 -1.74 -5.41 -4.95
C LYS A 82 -1.59 -6.44 -3.83
N ASP A 83 -2.49 -7.41 -3.71
CA ASP A 83 -2.49 -8.39 -2.62
C ASP A 83 -1.77 -9.69 -3.04
N ASN A 84 -0.49 -9.73 -2.80
CA ASN A 84 0.37 -10.89 -3.00
C ASN A 84 1.18 -11.17 -1.73
N ASN A 85 1.68 -12.39 -1.58
CA ASN A 85 2.52 -12.75 -0.44
C ASN A 85 3.71 -11.80 -0.30
N ALA A 86 3.87 -11.21 0.88
CA ALA A 86 4.94 -10.26 1.20
C ALA A 86 4.98 -9.01 0.29
N SER A 87 3.88 -8.64 -0.36
CA SER A 87 3.82 -7.44 -1.22
C SER A 87 3.55 -6.14 -0.46
N CYS A 88 3.40 -6.20 0.85
CA CYS A 88 3.24 -5.06 1.75
C CYS A 88 4.42 -5.01 2.71
N ALA A 89 5.28 -4.01 2.61
CA ALA A 89 6.37 -3.80 3.55
C ALA A 89 6.10 -2.55 4.39
N LEU A 90 6.32 -2.65 5.72
CA LEU A 90 6.06 -1.57 6.67
C LEU A 90 7.27 -1.33 7.57
N GLY A 91 7.56 -0.09 7.87
CA GLY A 91 8.63 0.26 8.79
C GLY A 91 9.45 1.48 8.38
N PRO A 92 10.67 1.67 8.96
CA PRO A 92 11.33 0.76 9.92
C PRO A 92 10.77 0.85 11.34
N LEU A 93 10.20 2.00 11.73
CA LEU A 93 9.68 2.28 13.07
C LEU A 93 8.34 3.01 12.93
N ILE A 94 7.48 2.88 13.95
CA ILE A 94 6.26 3.68 14.04
C ILE A 94 6.58 4.92 14.88
N ARG A 95 6.39 6.11 14.33
CA ARG A 95 6.35 7.35 15.09
C ARG A 95 4.98 7.49 15.74
N LEU A 96 4.91 7.38 17.06
CA LEU A 96 3.68 7.63 17.80
C LEU A 96 3.39 9.14 17.87
N PHE A 97 2.11 9.50 17.78
CA PHE A 97 1.65 10.89 17.92
C PHE A 97 1.49 11.22 19.40
N ASP A 98 2.21 12.23 19.85
CA ASP A 98 2.21 12.75 21.22
C ASP A 98 1.57 14.13 21.36
N GLY A 99 0.76 14.52 20.36
CA GLY A 99 0.06 15.81 20.31
C GLY A 99 0.87 16.95 19.70
N GLY A 100 2.14 16.75 19.36
CA GLY A 100 3.01 17.76 18.73
C GLY A 100 3.49 17.41 17.31
N PHE A 101 2.90 16.40 16.69
CA PHE A 101 3.32 15.97 15.35
C PHE A 101 2.46 16.59 14.26
N THR A 102 3.10 17.30 13.33
CA THR A 102 2.51 17.73 12.06
C THR A 102 3.21 17.01 10.90
N LEU A 103 2.46 16.56 9.91
CA LEU A 103 3.01 16.14 8.61
C LEU A 103 3.24 17.42 7.79
N GLU A 104 4.44 17.95 7.86
CA GLU A 104 4.92 19.01 6.96
C GLU A 104 5.83 18.41 5.89
#